data_9ca31eaa9fd0fc3b56dd06309e6bf7a4
#
_entry.id   9ca31eaa9fd0fc3b56dd06309e6bf7a4
#
_cell.length_a   1.000
_cell.length_b   1.000
_cell.length_c   1.000
_cell.angle_alpha   90.00
_cell.angle_beta   90.00
_cell.angle_gamma   90.00
#
_symmetry.space_group_name_H-M   'P 1'
#
loop_
_entity.id
_entity.type
_entity.pdbx_description
1 polymer ?
#
loop_
_entity_poly.entity_id
_entity_poly.type
_entity_poly.pdbx_seq_one_letter_code
_entity_poly.pdbx_strand_id
1 'polypeptide(L)'
;MVVSDKHRYVFVELPRTGSSAIRRTLTQRYDGRPVLYKHATYEEFLKTASEEQKKYFVFSCIRNPLDDAVSLYFKLKTNHKNKFQSGGRRQPVLRTMIRRLQGKAGFHPQTSFPEFFLKSYKLPYDQWSSLSHHRFDYVIGFENLASDFAEVLKRLGLKPVSTLPVWNRTSGKTRDFASYYTPRTIERAKCVFGPYMKQWGYEFPPEWGDAEVGGWTGLQFKMLRMLRLFYWKQLRPVLHQVLRQ
;
A
#
# COMPACT_ATOMS: atom_id res chain seq x y z
N MET A 1 -7.56 -8.37 -6.30
CA MET A 1 -7.15 -9.67 -5.73
C MET A 1 -7.08 -10.69 -6.84
N VAL A 2 -6.20 -11.68 -6.74
CA VAL A 2 -6.06 -12.78 -7.71
C VAL A 2 -6.09 -14.10 -6.95
N VAL A 3 -6.85 -15.07 -7.44
CA VAL A 3 -6.97 -16.41 -6.85
C VAL A 3 -6.69 -17.47 -7.91
N SER A 4 -5.99 -18.53 -7.54
CA SER A 4 -5.89 -19.75 -8.34
C SER A 4 -6.38 -20.94 -7.53
N ASP A 5 -7.43 -21.56 -8.00
CA ASP A 5 -7.93 -22.79 -7.39
C ASP A 5 -7.02 -23.99 -7.76
N LYS A 6 -6.43 -23.95 -8.95
CA LYS A 6 -5.46 -24.97 -9.41
C LYS A 6 -4.20 -25.01 -8.57
N HIS A 7 -3.62 -23.85 -8.25
CA HIS A 7 -2.37 -23.74 -7.51
C HIS A 7 -2.57 -23.33 -6.04
N ARG A 8 -3.82 -23.25 -5.59
CA ARG A 8 -4.25 -23.02 -4.20
C ARG A 8 -3.60 -21.80 -3.56
N TYR A 9 -3.66 -20.65 -4.25
CA TYR A 9 -3.13 -19.39 -3.71
C TYR A 9 -4.12 -18.22 -3.82
N VAL A 10 -3.91 -17.23 -2.96
CA VAL A 10 -4.59 -15.92 -2.94
C VAL A 10 -3.55 -14.83 -2.92
N PHE A 11 -3.55 -13.97 -3.93
CA PHE A 11 -2.73 -12.76 -3.97
C PHE A 11 -3.55 -11.53 -3.64
N VAL A 12 -3.24 -10.87 -2.52
CA VAL A 12 -3.90 -9.63 -2.09
C VAL A 12 -3.15 -8.43 -2.64
N GLU A 13 -3.77 -7.71 -3.57
CA GLU A 13 -3.14 -6.58 -4.25
C GLU A 13 -3.15 -5.31 -3.40
N LEU A 14 -1.97 -4.78 -3.06
CA LEU A 14 -1.84 -3.47 -2.43
C LEU A 14 -1.47 -2.37 -3.42
N PRO A 15 -1.92 -1.12 -3.19
CA PRO A 15 -1.55 0.00 -4.04
C PRO A 15 -0.07 0.37 -3.89
N ARG A 16 0.59 0.64 -5.01
CA ARG A 16 1.98 1.14 -5.11
C ARG A 16 3.11 0.18 -4.68
N THR A 17 2.82 -1.08 -4.53
CA THR A 17 3.75 -2.14 -4.11
C THR A 17 4.19 -3.05 -5.26
N GLY A 18 4.13 -2.62 -6.51
CA GLY A 18 4.45 -3.49 -7.65
C GLY A 18 3.37 -4.55 -7.97
N SER A 19 2.28 -4.59 -7.22
CA SER A 19 1.22 -5.59 -7.32
C SER A 19 0.62 -5.77 -8.73
N SER A 20 0.70 -4.75 -9.58
CA SER A 20 0.22 -4.86 -10.97
C SER A 20 1.09 -5.76 -11.84
N ALA A 21 2.41 -5.80 -11.60
CA ALA A 21 3.33 -6.70 -12.29
C ALA A 21 3.07 -8.15 -11.87
N ILE A 22 2.98 -8.39 -10.57
CA ILE A 22 2.66 -9.72 -10.03
C ILE A 22 1.30 -10.19 -10.52
N ARG A 23 0.25 -9.37 -10.39
CA ARG A 23 -1.08 -9.71 -10.92
C ARG A 23 -1.02 -10.20 -12.36
N ARG A 24 -0.37 -9.41 -13.24
CA ARG A 24 -0.27 -9.75 -14.66
C ARG A 24 0.44 -11.09 -14.86
N THR A 25 1.54 -11.32 -14.16
CA THR A 25 2.28 -12.58 -14.25
C THR A 25 1.45 -13.76 -13.76
N LEU A 26 0.75 -13.60 -12.62
CA LEU A 26 -0.12 -14.64 -12.08
C LEU A 26 -1.27 -14.99 -13.04
N THR A 27 -1.91 -13.97 -13.62
CA THR A 27 -3.03 -14.20 -14.56
C THR A 27 -2.61 -14.77 -15.91
N GLN A 28 -1.40 -14.47 -16.35
CA GLN A 28 -0.91 -14.95 -17.66
C GLN A 28 -0.22 -16.32 -17.61
N ARG A 29 0.37 -16.70 -16.47
CA ARG A 29 1.27 -17.86 -16.38
C ARG A 29 0.92 -18.87 -15.31
N TYR A 30 0.11 -18.50 -14.31
CA TYR A 30 -0.11 -19.33 -13.12
C TYR A 30 -1.59 -19.48 -12.77
N ASP A 31 -2.43 -19.54 -13.77
CA ASP A 31 -3.88 -19.81 -13.63
C ASP A 31 -4.59 -18.85 -12.65
N GLY A 32 -4.02 -17.66 -12.47
CA GLY A 32 -4.60 -16.66 -11.59
C GLY A 32 -5.82 -15.99 -12.21
N ARG A 33 -6.98 -16.04 -11.56
CA ARG A 33 -8.16 -15.30 -11.96
C ARG A 33 -8.42 -14.12 -11.04
N PRO A 34 -8.73 -12.92 -11.59
CA PRO A 34 -9.13 -11.79 -10.78
C PRO A 34 -10.46 -12.07 -10.07
N VAL A 35 -10.49 -11.83 -8.75
CA VAL A 35 -11.71 -11.90 -7.94
C VAL A 35 -11.89 -10.59 -7.20
N LEU A 36 -13.14 -10.19 -6.95
CA LEU A 36 -13.49 -8.92 -6.35
C LEU A 36 -12.91 -7.73 -7.15
N TYR A 37 -12.89 -6.55 -6.54
CA TYR A 37 -12.28 -5.38 -7.15
C TYR A 37 -10.80 -5.25 -6.79
N LYS A 38 -10.09 -4.46 -7.58
CA LYS A 38 -8.67 -4.18 -7.32
C LYS A 38 -8.50 -3.52 -5.96
N HIS A 39 -7.56 -4.04 -5.16
CA HIS A 39 -7.29 -3.61 -3.79
C HIS A 39 -8.43 -3.92 -2.79
N ALA A 40 -9.25 -4.94 -3.05
CA ALA A 40 -10.12 -5.51 -2.04
C ALA A 40 -9.28 -6.05 -0.87
N THR A 41 -9.80 -5.95 0.34
CA THR A 41 -9.13 -6.46 1.55
C THR A 41 -9.26 -7.97 1.65
N TYR A 42 -8.39 -8.59 2.44
CA TYR A 42 -8.47 -10.02 2.71
C TYR A 42 -9.75 -10.37 3.48
N GLU A 43 -10.20 -9.50 4.38
CA GLU A 43 -11.47 -9.65 5.09
C GLU A 43 -12.69 -9.67 4.15
N GLU A 44 -12.67 -8.85 3.09
CA GLU A 44 -13.74 -8.88 2.08
C GLU A 44 -13.72 -10.20 1.31
N PHE A 45 -12.55 -10.76 1.03
CA PHE A 45 -12.42 -12.07 0.41
C PHE A 45 -12.96 -13.19 1.30
N LEU A 46 -12.61 -13.20 2.58
CA LEU A 46 -13.08 -14.22 3.53
C LEU A 46 -14.60 -14.32 3.66
N LYS A 47 -15.35 -13.24 3.34
CA LYS A 47 -16.81 -13.24 3.35
C LYS A 47 -17.43 -14.01 2.17
N THR A 48 -16.69 -14.15 1.07
CA THR A 48 -17.19 -14.76 -0.18
C THR A 48 -16.40 -16.01 -0.56
N ALA A 49 -15.29 -16.30 0.13
CA ALA A 49 -14.45 -17.45 -0.12
C ALA A 49 -15.11 -18.74 0.38
N SER A 50 -14.94 -19.83 -0.39
CA SER A 50 -15.29 -21.17 0.08
C SER A 50 -14.40 -21.60 1.23
N GLU A 51 -14.82 -22.62 2.00
CA GLU A 51 -14.00 -23.17 3.09
C GLU A 51 -12.66 -23.73 2.57
N GLU A 52 -12.63 -24.19 1.35
CA GLU A 52 -11.41 -24.65 0.70
C GLU A 52 -10.49 -23.49 0.35
N GLN A 53 -11.02 -22.39 -0.21
CA GLN A 53 -10.23 -21.19 -0.56
C GLN A 53 -9.65 -20.48 0.68
N LYS A 54 -10.27 -20.61 1.83
CA LYS A 54 -9.74 -20.07 3.11
C LYS A 54 -8.45 -20.76 3.56
N LYS A 55 -8.17 -21.95 3.03
CA LYS A 55 -6.96 -22.74 3.33
C LYS A 55 -5.83 -22.50 2.32
N TYR A 56 -6.03 -21.65 1.32
CA TYR A 56 -5.01 -21.39 0.29
C TYR A 56 -3.86 -20.57 0.85
N PHE A 57 -2.69 -20.73 0.22
CA PHE A 57 -1.52 -19.92 0.50
C PHE A 57 -1.79 -18.45 0.17
N VAL A 58 -1.71 -17.58 1.16
CA VAL A 58 -2.05 -16.15 1.02
C VAL A 58 -0.81 -15.31 1.06
N PHE A 59 -0.64 -14.45 0.05
CA PHE A 59 0.48 -13.52 0.02
C PHE A 59 0.11 -12.14 -0.50
N SER A 60 0.95 -11.18 -0.19
CA SER A 60 0.79 -9.78 -0.59
C SER A 60 2.14 -9.09 -0.71
N CYS A 61 2.14 -7.78 -0.93
CA CYS A 61 3.35 -6.97 -1.01
C CYS A 61 3.25 -5.77 -0.08
N ILE A 62 4.39 -5.37 0.49
CA ILE A 62 4.56 -4.09 1.17
C ILE A 62 5.65 -3.26 0.48
N ARG A 63 5.83 -2.02 0.91
CA ARG A 63 6.86 -1.11 0.42
C ARG A 63 7.34 -0.21 1.53
N ASN A 64 8.62 0.16 1.48
CA ASN A 64 9.17 1.17 2.37
C ASN A 64 8.32 2.45 2.32
N PRO A 65 7.78 2.92 3.46
CA PRO A 65 6.85 4.05 3.49
C PRO A 65 7.52 5.36 3.07
N LEU A 66 8.83 5.49 3.25
CA LEU A 66 9.61 6.65 2.79
C LEU A 66 9.59 6.74 1.26
N ASP A 67 9.88 5.63 0.60
CA ASP A 67 9.87 5.53 -0.86
C ASP A 67 8.44 5.63 -1.43
N ASP A 68 7.45 5.08 -0.73
CA ASP A 68 6.04 5.19 -1.10
C ASP A 68 5.54 6.64 -1.06
N ALA A 69 5.96 7.43 -0.06
CA ALA A 69 5.60 8.85 0.07
C ALA A 69 6.13 9.67 -1.11
N VAL A 70 7.40 9.47 -1.48
CA VAL A 70 8.01 10.12 -2.66
C VAL A 70 7.29 9.70 -3.94
N SER A 71 7.01 8.41 -4.10
CA SER A 71 6.28 7.92 -5.27
C SER A 71 4.85 8.47 -5.36
N LEU A 72 4.17 8.65 -4.22
CA LEU A 72 2.86 9.29 -4.19
C LEU A 72 2.93 10.76 -4.63
N TYR A 73 3.91 11.51 -4.11
CA TYR A 73 4.14 12.90 -4.49
C TYR A 73 4.32 13.05 -6.01
N PHE A 74 5.21 12.27 -6.62
CA PHE A 74 5.42 12.35 -8.05
C PHE A 74 4.22 11.93 -8.87
N LYS A 75 3.44 10.94 -8.42
CA LYS A 75 2.17 10.58 -9.07
C LYS A 75 1.12 11.69 -9.02
N LEU A 76 1.13 12.49 -7.96
CA LEU A 76 0.26 13.67 -7.86
C LEU A 76 0.80 14.79 -8.76
N LYS A 77 2.11 15.07 -8.70
CA LYS A 77 2.76 16.15 -9.45
C LYS A 77 2.65 15.97 -10.98
N THR A 78 2.82 14.74 -11.46
CA THR A 78 2.73 14.43 -12.89
C THR A 78 1.30 14.15 -13.37
N ASN A 79 0.30 14.35 -12.53
CA ASN A 79 -1.09 13.97 -12.84
C ASN A 79 -1.22 12.59 -13.47
N HIS A 80 -0.49 11.62 -12.92
CA HIS A 80 -0.39 10.27 -13.47
C HIS A 80 -1.77 9.68 -13.78
N LYS A 81 -2.01 9.33 -15.05
CA LYS A 81 -3.30 8.85 -15.60
C LYS A 81 -4.40 9.92 -15.69
N ASN A 82 -4.06 11.19 -15.80
CA ASN A 82 -5.00 12.30 -16.00
C ASN A 82 -6.16 12.34 -14.99
N LYS A 83 -5.92 11.87 -13.76
CA LYS A 83 -6.97 11.75 -12.73
C LYS A 83 -7.52 13.09 -12.25
N PHE A 84 -6.84 14.20 -12.53
CA PHE A 84 -7.26 15.55 -12.16
C PHE A 84 -7.99 16.28 -13.28
N GLN A 85 -7.97 15.75 -14.52
CA GLN A 85 -8.63 16.34 -15.67
C GLN A 85 -10.09 15.89 -15.84
N SER A 86 -10.58 14.96 -15.03
CA SER A 86 -12.00 14.60 -15.03
C SER A 86 -12.82 15.76 -14.42
N GLY A 87 -12.92 16.84 -15.13
CA GLY A 87 -13.86 17.91 -14.88
C GLY A 87 -15.28 17.38 -14.97
N GLY A 88 -16.13 17.71 -14.00
CA GLY A 88 -17.57 17.69 -14.16
C GLY A 88 -18.36 16.66 -13.35
N ARG A 89 -17.81 15.59 -12.80
CA ARG A 89 -18.55 14.77 -11.85
C ARG A 89 -18.40 15.31 -10.43
N ARG A 90 -19.47 15.86 -9.86
CA ARG A 90 -19.55 16.21 -8.43
C ARG A 90 -19.08 15.01 -7.61
N GLN A 91 -17.88 15.12 -7.01
CA GLN A 91 -17.36 14.08 -6.13
C GLN A 91 -18.23 14.04 -4.88
N PRO A 92 -18.65 12.86 -4.37
CA PRO A 92 -19.38 12.78 -3.12
C PRO A 92 -18.64 13.55 -2.00
N VAL A 93 -19.36 14.33 -1.23
CA VAL A 93 -18.81 15.19 -0.14
C VAL A 93 -17.89 14.39 0.78
N LEU A 94 -18.30 13.16 1.12
CA LEU A 94 -17.51 12.22 1.93
C LEU A 94 -16.14 11.91 1.29
N ARG A 95 -16.09 11.71 -0.02
CA ARG A 95 -14.83 11.44 -0.74
C ARG A 95 -13.89 12.65 -0.71
N THR A 96 -14.45 13.83 -0.82
CA THR A 96 -13.70 15.09 -0.70
C THR A 96 -13.17 15.28 0.73
N MET A 97 -13.98 14.96 1.74
CA MET A 97 -13.59 15.02 3.14
C MET A 97 -12.46 14.02 3.46
N ILE A 98 -12.57 12.77 3.01
CA ILE A 98 -11.53 11.75 3.15
C ILE A 98 -10.23 12.21 2.45
N ARG A 99 -10.30 12.80 1.26
CA ARG A 99 -9.13 13.35 0.56
C ARG A 99 -8.51 14.52 1.32
N ARG A 100 -9.32 15.38 1.96
CA ARG A 100 -8.84 16.46 2.85
C ARG A 100 -8.11 15.91 4.06
N LEU A 101 -8.70 14.92 4.75
CA LEU A 101 -8.07 14.24 5.90
C LEU A 101 -6.77 13.51 5.52
N GLN A 102 -6.65 13.01 4.29
CA GLN A 102 -5.44 12.39 3.76
C GLN A 102 -4.41 13.40 3.23
N GLY A 103 -4.60 14.71 3.41
CA GLY A 103 -3.73 15.76 2.87
C GLY A 103 -3.63 15.83 1.34
N LYS A 104 -4.51 15.11 0.63
CA LYS A 104 -4.53 15.01 -0.84
C LYS A 104 -5.40 16.07 -1.51
N ALA A 105 -6.26 16.76 -0.74
CA ALA A 105 -7.06 17.86 -1.24
C ALA A 105 -6.22 19.14 -1.26
N GLY A 106 -6.21 19.81 -2.40
CA GLY A 106 -5.46 21.07 -2.58
C GLY A 106 -3.96 20.87 -2.88
N PHE A 107 -3.57 19.68 -3.39
CA PHE A 107 -2.23 19.52 -3.97
C PHE A 107 -2.08 20.41 -5.21
N HIS A 108 -1.09 21.29 -5.17
CA HIS A 108 -0.72 22.14 -6.31
C HIS A 108 0.53 21.57 -6.99
N PRO A 109 0.64 21.56 -8.33
CA PRO A 109 1.79 21.01 -9.05
C PRO A 109 3.14 21.64 -8.68
N GLN A 110 3.14 22.90 -8.23
CA GLN A 110 4.33 23.63 -7.79
C GLN A 110 4.73 23.32 -6.33
N THR A 111 3.87 22.62 -5.56
CA THR A 111 4.20 22.23 -4.17
C THR A 111 5.47 21.38 -4.16
N SER A 112 6.44 21.73 -3.32
CA SER A 112 7.65 20.93 -3.11
C SER A 112 7.36 19.63 -2.35
N PHE A 113 8.26 18.65 -2.42
CA PHE A 113 8.09 17.40 -1.66
C PHE A 113 8.05 17.65 -0.14
N PRO A 114 8.95 18.46 0.46
CA PRO A 114 8.89 18.76 1.89
C PRO A 114 7.56 19.38 2.34
N GLU A 115 7.02 20.33 1.59
CA GLU A 115 5.73 20.94 1.89
C GLU A 115 4.58 19.91 1.81
N PHE A 116 4.55 19.12 0.74
CA PHE A 116 3.59 18.03 0.58
C PHE A 116 3.68 17.05 1.75
N PHE A 117 4.89 16.65 2.12
CA PHE A 117 5.13 15.69 3.17
C PHE A 117 4.63 16.18 4.53
N LEU A 118 5.03 17.38 4.94
CA LEU A 118 4.61 17.99 6.21
C LEU A 118 3.09 18.22 6.30
N LYS A 119 2.46 18.53 5.17
CA LYS A 119 1.00 18.72 5.09
C LYS A 119 0.24 17.39 5.15
N SER A 120 0.77 16.34 4.53
CA SER A 120 0.07 15.07 4.35
C SER A 120 0.32 14.04 5.45
N TYR A 121 1.49 14.08 6.08
CA TYR A 121 1.92 13.09 7.08
C TYR A 121 2.04 13.74 8.47
N LYS A 122 0.92 13.79 9.18
CA LYS A 122 0.81 14.42 10.52
C LYS A 122 0.67 13.42 11.66
N LEU A 123 0.15 12.23 11.38
CA LEU A 123 -0.15 11.18 12.35
C LEU A 123 0.62 9.92 12.01
N PRO A 124 0.87 9.03 12.98
CA PRO A 124 1.50 7.75 12.73
C PRO A 124 0.88 7.01 11.57
N TYR A 125 1.73 6.65 10.61
CA TYR A 125 1.35 6.03 9.36
C TYR A 125 1.06 4.55 9.56
N ASP A 126 -0.01 4.09 8.97
CA ASP A 126 -0.26 2.68 8.70
C ASP A 126 -0.96 2.56 7.36
N GLN A 127 -0.53 1.60 6.56
CA GLN A 127 -1.20 1.34 5.30
C GLN A 127 -2.44 0.50 5.58
N TRP A 128 -3.63 1.06 5.36
CA TRP A 128 -4.91 0.42 5.66
C TRP A 128 -5.01 -1.03 5.16
N SER A 129 -4.40 -1.31 4.02
CA SER A 129 -4.42 -2.63 3.39
C SER A 129 -3.39 -3.60 4.00
N SER A 130 -2.41 -3.11 4.78
CA SER A 130 -1.44 -3.96 5.48
C SER A 130 -1.98 -4.51 6.80
N LEU A 131 -3.16 -4.10 7.24
CA LEU A 131 -3.73 -4.53 8.52
C LEU A 131 -3.94 -6.05 8.61
N SER A 132 -4.09 -6.72 7.48
CA SER A 132 -4.26 -8.17 7.39
C SER A 132 -2.97 -8.95 7.08
N HIS A 133 -1.84 -8.28 6.86
CA HIS A 133 -0.59 -8.96 6.48
C HIS A 133 -0.08 -9.97 7.51
N HIS A 134 -0.41 -9.80 8.77
CA HIS A 134 -0.06 -10.76 9.82
C HIS A 134 -0.73 -12.15 9.65
N ARG A 135 -1.73 -12.24 8.78
CA ARG A 135 -2.45 -13.49 8.45
C ARG A 135 -1.97 -14.12 7.16
N PHE A 136 -0.97 -13.53 6.51
CA PHE A 136 -0.48 -13.99 5.22
C PHE A 136 0.71 -14.92 5.43
N ASP A 137 0.81 -15.94 4.56
CA ASP A 137 1.90 -16.89 4.58
C ASP A 137 3.20 -16.28 4.07
N TYR A 138 3.10 -15.23 3.22
CA TYR A 138 4.25 -14.48 2.75
C TYR A 138 3.92 -13.01 2.46
N VAL A 139 4.88 -12.14 2.76
CA VAL A 139 4.79 -10.71 2.45
C VAL A 139 6.03 -10.30 1.66
N ILE A 140 5.82 -10.00 0.39
CA ILE A 140 6.86 -9.59 -0.57
C ILE A 140 7.25 -8.14 -0.29
N GLY A 141 8.56 -7.85 -0.13
CA GLY A 141 9.10 -6.50 -0.15
C GLY A 141 9.17 -5.96 -1.59
N PHE A 142 8.66 -4.74 -1.81
CA PHE A 142 8.75 -4.09 -3.12
C PHE A 142 10.21 -3.92 -3.58
N GLU A 143 11.08 -3.71 -2.65
CA GLU A 143 12.52 -3.52 -2.84
C GLU A 143 13.19 -4.79 -3.40
N ASN A 144 12.68 -5.96 -3.02
CA ASN A 144 13.14 -7.29 -3.44
C ASN A 144 12.11 -8.03 -4.29
N LEU A 145 11.28 -7.29 -5.05
CA LEU A 145 10.08 -7.81 -5.70
C LEU A 145 10.31 -9.08 -6.51
N ALA A 146 11.41 -9.15 -7.26
CA ALA A 146 11.68 -10.28 -8.15
C ALA A 146 12.12 -11.53 -7.37
N SER A 147 13.04 -11.39 -6.41
CA SER A 147 13.54 -12.49 -5.59
C SER A 147 12.46 -13.04 -4.66
N ASP A 148 11.73 -12.16 -4.00
CA ASP A 148 10.65 -12.56 -3.09
C ASP A 148 9.50 -13.24 -3.83
N PHE A 149 9.15 -12.74 -5.03
CA PHE A 149 8.14 -13.39 -5.84
C PHE A 149 8.59 -14.76 -6.35
N ALA A 150 9.88 -14.92 -6.70
CA ALA A 150 10.44 -16.22 -7.05
C ALA A 150 10.36 -17.20 -5.87
N GLU A 151 10.62 -16.74 -4.65
CA GLU A 151 10.47 -17.54 -3.43
C GLU A 151 9.01 -17.97 -3.20
N VAL A 152 8.04 -17.07 -3.39
CA VAL A 152 6.61 -17.41 -3.32
C VAL A 152 6.27 -18.51 -4.34
N LEU A 153 6.71 -18.38 -5.59
CA LEU A 153 6.46 -19.39 -6.61
C LEU A 153 7.07 -20.73 -6.24
N LYS A 154 8.29 -20.73 -5.71
CA LYS A 154 8.96 -21.95 -5.22
C LYS A 154 8.16 -22.63 -4.09
N ARG A 155 7.65 -21.87 -3.12
CA ARG A 155 6.80 -22.40 -2.03
C ARG A 155 5.49 -23.00 -2.54
N LEU A 156 4.98 -22.47 -3.65
CA LEU A 156 3.80 -23.01 -4.34
C LEU A 156 4.12 -24.21 -5.26
N GLY A 157 5.38 -24.65 -5.33
CA GLY A 157 5.81 -25.70 -6.24
C GLY A 157 5.79 -25.28 -7.72
N LEU A 158 5.87 -23.98 -8.01
CA LEU A 158 5.78 -23.41 -9.35
C LEU A 158 7.16 -22.99 -9.84
N LYS A 159 7.41 -23.15 -11.15
CA LYS A 159 8.66 -22.70 -11.78
C LYS A 159 8.72 -21.17 -11.80
N PRO A 160 9.75 -20.53 -11.20
CA PRO A 160 9.88 -19.08 -11.23
C PRO A 160 10.01 -18.53 -12.67
N VAL A 161 9.50 -17.30 -12.88
CA VAL A 161 9.76 -16.55 -14.11
C VAL A 161 11.12 -15.89 -14.03
N SER A 162 11.83 -15.80 -15.15
CA SER A 162 13.14 -15.16 -15.24
C SER A 162 13.09 -13.66 -14.95
N THR A 163 12.00 -12.99 -15.31
CA THR A 163 11.84 -11.53 -15.14
C THR A 163 10.40 -11.15 -14.85
N LEU A 164 10.21 -10.16 -13.97
CA LEU A 164 8.93 -9.49 -13.79
C LEU A 164 8.82 -8.28 -14.72
N PRO A 165 7.67 -8.06 -15.37
CA PRO A 165 7.49 -6.89 -16.21
C PRO A 165 7.52 -5.61 -15.38
N VAL A 166 8.28 -4.62 -15.83
CA VAL A 166 8.24 -3.28 -15.22
C VAL A 166 6.94 -2.60 -15.61
N TRP A 167 6.07 -2.37 -14.64
CA TRP A 167 4.75 -1.81 -14.88
C TRP A 167 4.46 -0.60 -14.00
N ASN A 168 3.92 0.47 -14.58
CA ASN A 168 3.54 1.70 -13.87
C ASN A 168 4.71 2.38 -13.10
N ARG A 169 5.89 2.45 -13.71
CA ARG A 169 7.02 3.21 -13.16
C ARG A 169 6.58 4.65 -12.88
N THR A 170 6.96 5.20 -11.73
CA THR A 170 6.64 6.57 -11.36
C THR A 170 7.49 7.53 -12.19
N SER A 171 6.86 8.32 -13.05
CA SER A 171 7.55 9.36 -13.83
C SER A 171 8.07 10.47 -12.92
N GLY A 172 9.21 11.07 -13.27
CA GLY A 172 9.80 12.20 -12.56
C GLY A 172 10.58 11.88 -11.29
N LYS A 173 10.50 10.64 -10.78
CA LYS A 173 11.36 10.17 -9.70
C LYS A 173 12.69 9.70 -10.27
N THR A 174 13.73 10.54 -10.18
CA THR A 174 15.05 10.29 -10.81
C THR A 174 16.16 9.99 -9.82
N ARG A 175 15.93 10.24 -8.53
CA ARG A 175 16.93 10.09 -7.46
C ARG A 175 16.52 9.04 -6.44
N ASP A 176 17.45 8.65 -5.59
CA ASP A 176 17.13 7.91 -4.37
C ASP A 176 16.11 8.68 -3.53
N PHE A 177 15.20 7.93 -2.86
CA PHE A 177 14.11 8.55 -2.11
C PHE A 177 14.62 9.42 -0.95
N ALA A 178 15.74 9.06 -0.32
CA ALA A 178 16.29 9.80 0.81
C ALA A 178 16.64 11.25 0.44
N SER A 179 17.12 11.48 -0.78
CA SER A 179 17.52 12.81 -1.27
C SER A 179 16.41 13.84 -1.37
N TYR A 180 15.15 13.43 -1.27
CA TYR A 180 13.99 14.34 -1.28
C TYR A 180 13.64 14.87 0.10
N TYR A 181 14.17 14.25 1.17
CA TYR A 181 13.90 14.63 2.54
C TYR A 181 14.88 15.72 3.00
N THR A 182 14.36 16.72 3.70
CA THR A 182 15.14 17.76 4.40
C THR A 182 15.23 17.42 5.88
N PRO A 183 16.14 18.03 6.67
CA PRO A 183 16.25 17.77 8.11
C PRO A 183 14.89 17.80 8.82
N ARG A 184 14.07 18.81 8.55
CA ARG A 184 12.73 18.96 9.13
C ARG A 184 11.77 17.82 8.74
N THR A 185 11.85 17.31 7.52
CA THR A 185 11.01 16.18 7.08
C THR A 185 11.55 14.84 7.55
N ILE A 186 12.86 14.71 7.76
CA ILE A 186 13.50 13.55 8.38
C ILE A 186 12.97 13.34 9.80
N GLU A 187 13.00 14.37 10.64
CA GLU A 187 12.46 14.29 12.00
C GLU A 187 10.96 13.93 12.00
N ARG A 188 10.20 14.53 11.09
CA ARG A 188 8.78 14.17 10.92
C ARG A 188 8.62 12.71 10.43
N ALA A 189 9.47 12.24 9.53
CA ALA A 189 9.41 10.88 8.98
C ALA A 189 9.73 9.84 10.05
N LYS A 190 10.75 10.07 10.89
CA LYS A 190 11.08 9.22 12.04
C LYS A 190 9.86 9.06 12.96
N CYS A 191 9.22 10.15 13.29
CA CYS A 191 8.03 10.16 14.14
C CYS A 191 6.83 9.42 13.50
N VAL A 192 6.52 9.75 12.22
CA VAL A 192 5.33 9.25 11.54
C VAL A 192 5.48 7.81 11.07
N PHE A 193 6.64 7.45 10.53
CA PHE A 193 6.86 6.12 9.94
C PHE A 193 7.52 5.13 10.89
N GLY A 194 8.19 5.58 11.96
CA GLY A 194 8.94 4.73 12.87
C GLY A 194 8.17 3.50 13.36
N PRO A 195 6.95 3.63 13.88
CA PRO A 195 6.19 2.46 14.33
C PRO A 195 5.90 1.45 13.22
N TYR A 196 5.58 1.92 12.01
CA TYR A 196 5.34 1.07 10.85
C TYR A 196 6.62 0.38 10.39
N MET A 197 7.72 1.12 10.29
CA MET A 197 9.02 0.59 9.87
C MET A 197 9.50 -0.49 10.84
N LYS A 198 9.45 -0.22 12.14
CA LYS A 198 9.77 -1.20 13.18
C LYS A 198 8.92 -2.47 13.07
N GLN A 199 7.63 -2.33 12.80
CA GLN A 199 6.73 -3.48 12.66
C GLN A 199 7.07 -4.36 11.45
N TRP A 200 7.57 -3.76 10.36
CA TRP A 200 7.80 -4.46 9.10
C TRP A 200 9.27 -4.69 8.77
N GLY A 201 10.18 -4.44 9.74
CA GLY A 201 11.61 -4.66 9.56
C GLY A 201 12.27 -3.70 8.56
N TYR A 202 11.69 -2.51 8.35
CA TYR A 202 12.34 -1.45 7.59
C TYR A 202 13.23 -0.61 8.49
N GLU A 203 14.36 -0.16 7.94
CA GLU A 203 15.29 0.74 8.59
C GLU A 203 15.28 2.11 7.94
N PHE A 204 15.62 3.13 8.71
CA PHE A 204 15.91 4.47 8.19
C PHE A 204 17.28 4.48 7.53
N PRO A 205 17.52 5.39 6.54
CA PRO A 205 18.86 5.60 6.00
C PRO A 205 19.86 5.85 7.13
N PRO A 206 21.03 5.19 7.14
CA PRO A 206 22.01 5.31 8.23
C PRO A 206 22.45 6.75 8.50
N GLU A 207 22.54 7.57 7.45
CA GLU A 207 22.91 8.98 7.53
C GLU A 207 21.89 9.85 8.28
N TRP A 208 20.68 9.34 8.55
CA TRP A 208 19.67 10.05 9.33
C TRP A 208 19.87 9.87 10.85
N GLY A 209 20.77 8.97 11.26
CA GLY A 209 20.98 8.59 12.65
C GLY A 209 19.81 7.80 13.24
N ASP A 210 19.94 7.44 14.49
CA ASP A 210 18.96 6.62 15.19
C ASP A 210 17.59 7.27 15.26
N ALA A 211 16.58 6.44 15.14
CA ALA A 211 15.19 6.83 15.28
C ALA A 211 14.56 6.07 16.44
N GLU A 212 14.62 6.64 17.63
CA GLU A 212 13.84 6.14 18.73
C GLU A 212 12.35 6.44 18.50
N VAL A 213 11.54 5.38 18.41
CA VAL A 213 10.09 5.53 18.41
C VAL A 213 9.65 5.85 19.83
N GLY A 214 9.40 7.12 20.11
CA GLY A 214 8.94 7.55 21.43
C GLY A 214 7.68 6.79 21.87
N GLY A 215 7.59 6.45 23.15
CA GLY A 215 6.47 5.66 23.70
C GLY A 215 5.10 6.24 23.36
N TRP A 216 4.97 7.57 23.34
CA TRP A 216 3.73 8.25 22.92
C TRP A 216 3.34 8.00 21.47
N THR A 217 4.30 8.06 20.55
CA THR A 217 4.07 7.79 19.13
C THR A 217 3.65 6.33 18.90
N GLY A 218 4.27 5.41 19.63
CA GLY A 218 3.87 4.00 19.63
C GLY A 218 2.45 3.77 20.13
N LEU A 219 2.05 4.46 21.19
CA LEU A 219 0.69 4.40 21.72
C LEU A 219 -0.32 4.97 20.71
N GLN A 220 -0.04 6.15 20.14
CA GLN A 220 -0.89 6.74 19.09
C GLN A 220 -1.04 5.81 17.89
N PHE A 221 0.03 5.16 17.45
CA PHE A 221 -0.01 4.19 16.36
C PHE A 221 -0.97 3.04 16.67
N LYS A 222 -0.88 2.45 17.86
CA LYS A 222 -1.76 1.35 18.29
C LYS A 222 -3.23 1.79 18.35
N MET A 223 -3.52 2.95 18.94
CA MET A 223 -4.87 3.50 19.00
C MET A 223 -5.46 3.77 17.62
N LEU A 224 -4.72 4.45 16.75
CA LEU A 224 -5.15 4.72 15.37
C LEU A 224 -5.34 3.43 14.58
N ARG A 225 -4.52 2.42 14.81
CA ARG A 225 -4.67 1.10 14.20
C ARG A 225 -5.99 0.44 14.62
N MET A 226 -6.35 0.46 15.90
CA MET A 226 -7.63 -0.06 16.37
C MET A 226 -8.82 0.67 15.72
N LEU A 227 -8.77 2.00 15.64
CA LEU A 227 -9.81 2.80 14.97
C LEU A 227 -9.91 2.48 13.47
N ARG A 228 -8.78 2.31 12.79
CA ARG A 228 -8.73 1.90 11.38
C ARG A 228 -9.31 0.51 11.19
N LEU A 229 -8.96 -0.47 12.04
CA LEU A 229 -9.51 -1.82 12.00
C LEU A 229 -11.03 -1.81 12.19
N PHE A 230 -11.54 -1.05 13.16
CA PHE A 230 -12.97 -0.89 13.39
C PHE A 230 -13.67 -0.30 12.15
N TYR A 231 -13.12 0.79 11.60
CA TYR A 231 -13.64 1.41 10.37
C TYR A 231 -13.70 0.43 9.20
N TRP A 232 -12.61 -0.32 8.94
CA TRP A 232 -12.54 -1.24 7.80
C TRP A 232 -13.38 -2.49 7.97
N LYS A 233 -13.52 -2.99 9.19
CA LYS A 233 -14.32 -4.21 9.46
C LYS A 233 -15.81 -3.92 9.60
N GLN A 234 -16.17 -2.82 10.23
CA GLN A 234 -17.55 -2.55 10.61
C GLN A 234 -18.21 -1.44 9.76
N LEU A 235 -17.60 -0.26 9.69
CA LEU A 235 -18.26 0.90 9.08
C LEU A 235 -18.21 0.90 7.56
N ARG A 236 -17.08 0.53 6.97
CA ARG A 236 -16.93 0.57 5.51
C ARG A 236 -17.88 -0.33 4.74
N PRO A 237 -18.13 -1.59 5.13
CA PRO A 237 -19.08 -2.46 4.43
C PRO A 237 -20.49 -1.86 4.40
N VAL A 238 -20.94 -1.29 5.54
CA VAL A 238 -22.25 -0.65 5.66
C VAL A 238 -22.34 0.59 4.75
N LEU A 239 -21.33 1.47 4.83
CA LEU A 239 -21.26 2.67 3.97
C LEU A 239 -21.23 2.32 2.48
N HIS A 240 -20.57 1.23 2.10
CA HIS A 240 -20.46 0.81 0.71
C HIS A 240 -21.79 0.22 0.19
N GLN A 241 -22.61 -0.37 1.05
CA GLN A 241 -23.95 -0.82 0.71
C GLN A 241 -24.90 0.37 0.50
N VAL A 242 -24.86 1.34 1.42
CA VAL A 242 -25.70 2.55 1.34
C VAL A 242 -25.37 3.45 0.14
N LEU A 243 -24.09 3.50 -0.29
CA LEU A 243 -23.66 4.32 -1.44
C LEU A 243 -23.85 3.62 -2.82
N ARG A 244 -24.28 2.38 -2.85
CA ARG A 244 -24.62 1.65 -4.08
C ARG A 244 -26.11 1.59 -4.38
N GLN A 245 -26.94 1.98 -3.43
CA GLN A 245 -28.36 2.29 -3.61
C GLN A 245 -28.53 3.74 -4.08
#